data_4eb03b01c1ee2564a38ccee04afceeee
#
_entry.id   4eb03b01c1ee2564a38ccee04afceeee
#
_cell.length_a   1.000
_cell.length_b   1.000
_cell.length_c   1.000
_cell.angle_alpha   90.00
_cell.angle_beta   90.00
_cell.angle_gamma   90.00
#
_symmetry.space_group_name_H-M   'P 1'
#
loop_
_entity.id
_entity.type
_entity.pdbx_description
1 polymer ?
#
loop_
_entity_poly.entity_id
_entity_poly.type
_entity_poly.pdbx_seq_one_letter_code
_entity_poly.pdbx_strand_id
1 'polypeptide(L)'
;MKYAIIAAGEGSLLSQEGVQLPKPLVKVGGEHLVDRLIRIFMANKAEEILVICNEQMIDVAMHLRDVQRAGLDGRQVPLRFVVKSTPSSMHSFYELSPYLRTSSFVLTTVDTIFRERDFEVFVLSFTDALATGNDGVMAVTSFVDDEKPLYVQITNPPYISGFYDEKASSCQY
;
A
#
# COMPACT_ATOMS: atom_id res chain seq x y z
N MET A 1 14.62 -0.10 -5.13
CA MET A 1 13.59 0.53 -4.25
C MET A 1 12.77 -0.55 -3.58
N LYS A 2 12.40 -0.37 -2.32
CA LYS A 2 11.52 -1.28 -1.58
C LYS A 2 10.06 -0.88 -1.73
N TYR A 3 9.16 -1.87 -1.61
CA TYR A 3 7.71 -1.64 -1.63
C TYR A 3 7.08 -2.27 -0.40
N ALA A 4 6.13 -1.59 0.22
CA ALA A 4 5.49 -2.04 1.45
C ALA A 4 3.96 -2.03 1.30
N ILE A 5 3.31 -3.09 1.77
CA ILE A 5 1.85 -3.28 1.73
C ILE A 5 1.35 -3.43 3.16
N ILE A 6 0.45 -2.55 3.57
CA ILE A 6 -0.33 -2.71 4.80
C ILE A 6 -1.57 -3.53 4.47
N ALA A 7 -1.62 -4.75 4.98
CA ALA A 7 -2.68 -5.73 4.75
C ALA A 7 -3.27 -6.27 6.07
N ALA A 8 -3.04 -5.57 7.19
CA ALA A 8 -3.45 -6.00 8.53
C ALA A 8 -4.85 -5.51 8.95
N GLY A 9 -5.54 -4.71 8.13
CA GLY A 9 -6.88 -4.22 8.40
C GLY A 9 -7.91 -5.34 8.38
N GLU A 10 -8.84 -5.35 9.35
CA GLU A 10 -9.82 -6.43 9.52
C GLU A 10 -10.87 -6.54 8.40
N GLY A 11 -11.01 -5.54 7.53
CA GLY A 11 -11.96 -5.55 6.42
C GLY A 11 -13.43 -5.58 6.87
N SER A 12 -13.75 -4.93 7.99
CA SER A 12 -15.08 -4.92 8.62
C SER A 12 -16.20 -4.54 7.65
N LEU A 13 -15.98 -3.60 6.74
CA LEU A 13 -16.96 -3.19 5.73
C LEU A 13 -17.26 -4.32 4.74
N LEU A 14 -16.25 -5.03 4.25
CA LEU A 14 -16.44 -6.18 3.34
C LEU A 14 -17.18 -7.32 4.02
N SER A 15 -16.93 -7.55 5.32
CA SER A 15 -17.66 -8.56 6.10
C SER A 15 -19.14 -8.20 6.26
N GLN A 16 -19.48 -6.92 6.40
CA GLN A 16 -20.86 -6.45 6.45
C GLN A 16 -21.60 -6.64 5.10
N GLU A 17 -20.86 -6.59 3.99
CA GLU A 17 -21.39 -6.86 2.64
C GLU A 17 -21.43 -8.36 2.29
N GLY A 18 -21.13 -9.25 3.25
CA GLY A 18 -21.21 -10.70 3.08
C GLY A 18 -19.95 -11.33 2.47
N VAL A 19 -18.87 -10.59 2.30
CA VAL A 19 -17.59 -11.14 1.84
C VAL A 19 -16.88 -11.79 3.01
N GLN A 20 -16.76 -13.13 2.97
CA GLN A 20 -16.14 -13.92 4.05
C GLN A 20 -14.60 -14.05 3.92
N LEU A 21 -14.04 -13.65 2.77
CA LEU A 21 -12.59 -13.71 2.54
C LEU A 21 -11.86 -12.53 3.19
N PRO A 22 -10.68 -12.74 3.76
CA PRO A 22 -9.82 -11.66 4.19
C PRO A 22 -9.53 -10.71 3.02
N LYS A 23 -9.56 -9.40 3.27
CA LYS A 23 -9.39 -8.36 2.24
C LYS A 23 -8.22 -8.62 1.27
N PRO A 24 -7.01 -9.05 1.71
CA PRO A 24 -5.90 -9.33 0.80
C PRO A 24 -6.17 -10.44 -0.22
N LEU A 25 -7.06 -11.37 0.08
CA LEU A 25 -7.43 -12.51 -0.78
C LEU A 25 -8.73 -12.27 -1.57
N VAL A 26 -9.35 -11.11 -1.46
CA VAL A 26 -10.45 -10.72 -2.34
C VAL A 26 -9.92 -10.57 -3.76
N LYS A 27 -10.69 -11.07 -4.74
CA LYS A 27 -10.32 -11.03 -6.15
C LYS A 27 -10.96 -9.85 -6.88
N VAL A 28 -10.13 -9.12 -7.60
CA VAL A 28 -10.55 -8.10 -8.56
C VAL A 28 -10.00 -8.48 -9.93
N GLY A 29 -10.87 -8.64 -10.90
CA GLY A 29 -10.44 -9.10 -12.23
C GLY A 29 -9.85 -10.52 -12.26
N GLY A 30 -10.17 -11.36 -11.25
CA GLY A 30 -9.68 -12.73 -11.15
C GLY A 30 -8.36 -12.89 -10.37
N GLU A 31 -7.69 -11.80 -10.01
CA GLU A 31 -6.43 -11.75 -9.26
C GLU A 31 -6.67 -11.29 -7.81
N HIS A 32 -6.00 -11.88 -6.81
CA HIS A 32 -6.08 -11.40 -5.43
C HIS A 32 -5.50 -9.99 -5.31
N LEU A 33 -6.06 -9.17 -4.43
CA LEU A 33 -5.57 -7.79 -4.22
C LEU A 33 -4.07 -7.76 -3.87
N VAL A 34 -3.61 -8.66 -3.01
CA VAL A 34 -2.21 -8.72 -2.61
C VAL A 34 -1.31 -9.16 -3.78
N ASP A 35 -1.74 -10.16 -4.59
CA ASP A 35 -0.97 -10.65 -5.73
C ASP A 35 -0.85 -9.57 -6.82
N ARG A 36 -1.93 -8.85 -7.06
CA ARG A 36 -1.96 -7.70 -7.97
C ARG A 36 -0.90 -6.66 -7.60
N LEU A 37 -0.81 -6.28 -6.34
CA LEU A 37 0.22 -5.34 -5.89
C LEU A 37 1.63 -5.91 -6.03
N ILE A 38 1.84 -7.17 -5.63
CA ILE A 38 3.13 -7.86 -5.78
C ILE A 38 3.56 -7.85 -7.24
N ARG A 39 2.67 -8.22 -8.16
CA ARG A 39 2.95 -8.24 -9.61
C ARG A 39 3.32 -6.85 -10.14
N ILE A 40 2.57 -5.81 -9.75
CA ILE A 40 2.85 -4.42 -10.13
C ILE A 40 4.21 -3.97 -9.60
N PHE A 41 4.54 -4.30 -8.36
CA PHE A 41 5.83 -3.93 -7.75
C PHE A 41 6.99 -4.65 -8.43
N MET A 42 6.82 -5.93 -8.79
CA MET A 42 7.81 -6.67 -9.57
C MET A 42 8.02 -6.05 -10.95
N ALA A 43 6.97 -5.59 -11.62
CA ALA A 43 7.07 -4.88 -12.90
C ALA A 43 7.84 -3.53 -12.73
N ASN A 44 7.77 -2.91 -11.55
CA ASN A 44 8.49 -1.69 -11.18
C ASN A 44 9.83 -1.97 -10.46
N LYS A 45 10.46 -3.11 -10.74
CA LYS A 45 11.81 -3.47 -10.29
C LYS A 45 11.97 -3.47 -8.77
N ALA A 46 11.05 -4.09 -8.05
CA ALA A 46 11.12 -4.24 -6.60
C ALA A 46 12.41 -4.97 -6.19
N GLU A 47 13.19 -4.36 -5.30
CA GLU A 47 14.34 -5.00 -4.64
C GLU A 47 13.89 -5.89 -3.48
N GLU A 48 12.88 -5.44 -2.75
CA GLU A 48 12.23 -6.16 -1.67
C GLU A 48 10.77 -5.70 -1.59
N ILE A 49 9.86 -6.65 -1.36
CA ILE A 49 8.45 -6.39 -1.10
C ILE A 49 8.15 -6.82 0.33
N LEU A 50 7.62 -5.89 1.12
CA LEU A 50 7.28 -6.08 2.52
C LEU A 50 5.77 -6.08 2.67
N VAL A 51 5.22 -7.09 3.34
CA VAL A 51 3.78 -7.17 3.62
C VAL A 51 3.58 -7.35 5.12
N ILE A 52 2.65 -6.61 5.72
CA ILE A 52 2.18 -6.90 7.07
C ILE A 52 0.73 -7.35 7.01
N CYS A 53 0.43 -8.51 7.62
CA CYS A 53 -0.92 -9.04 7.77
C CYS A 53 -1.25 -9.32 9.24
N ASN A 54 -2.54 -9.41 9.55
CA ASN A 54 -3.05 -9.67 10.88
C ASN A 54 -2.84 -11.15 11.27
N GLU A 55 -2.59 -11.43 12.54
CA GLU A 55 -2.42 -12.79 13.08
C GLU A 55 -3.66 -13.68 12.91
N GLN A 56 -4.84 -13.08 12.85
CA GLN A 56 -6.10 -13.80 12.62
C GLN A 56 -6.30 -14.22 11.16
N MET A 57 -5.53 -13.64 10.23
CA MET A 57 -5.61 -13.92 8.80
C MET A 57 -4.68 -15.08 8.40
N ILE A 58 -4.96 -16.28 8.93
CA ILE A 58 -4.12 -17.48 8.70
C ILE A 58 -3.97 -17.79 7.21
N ASP A 59 -5.07 -17.71 6.45
CA ASP A 59 -5.06 -17.98 5.01
C ASP A 59 -4.17 -17.00 4.24
N VAL A 60 -4.15 -15.72 4.64
CA VAL A 60 -3.26 -14.70 4.06
C VAL A 60 -1.80 -15.04 4.35
N ALA A 61 -1.48 -15.39 5.60
CA ALA A 61 -0.12 -15.75 5.98
C ALA A 61 0.35 -17.04 5.26
N MET A 62 -0.52 -18.01 5.05
CA MET A 62 -0.22 -19.22 4.27
C MET A 62 0.02 -18.87 2.80
N HIS A 63 -0.85 -18.08 2.18
CA HIS A 63 -0.70 -17.62 0.80
C HIS A 63 0.61 -16.85 0.58
N LEU A 64 0.94 -15.89 1.45
CA LEU A 64 2.20 -15.14 1.38
C LEU A 64 3.43 -16.05 1.54
N ARG A 65 3.35 -17.08 2.38
CA ARG A 65 4.42 -18.08 2.51
C ARG A 65 4.60 -18.90 1.23
N ASP A 66 3.51 -19.26 0.57
CA ASP A 66 3.56 -19.97 -0.70
C ASP A 66 4.16 -19.09 -1.81
N VAL A 67 3.76 -17.82 -1.90
CA VAL A 67 4.36 -16.85 -2.81
C VAL A 67 5.86 -16.65 -2.51
N GLN A 68 6.25 -16.56 -1.25
CA GLN A 68 7.67 -16.42 -0.87
C GLN A 68 8.51 -17.63 -1.30
N ARG A 69 7.94 -18.84 -1.19
CA ARG A 69 8.64 -20.10 -1.47
C ARG A 69 8.62 -20.46 -2.96
N ALA A 70 7.48 -20.34 -3.61
CA ALA A 70 7.24 -20.80 -4.98
C ALA A 70 7.26 -19.68 -6.02
N GLY A 71 7.17 -18.42 -5.58
CA GLY A 71 7.01 -17.27 -6.46
C GLY A 71 5.56 -17.01 -6.84
N LEU A 72 5.37 -16.04 -7.72
CA LEU A 72 4.09 -15.65 -8.31
C LEU A 72 4.21 -15.74 -9.83
N ASP A 73 3.26 -16.40 -10.49
CA ASP A 73 3.24 -16.60 -11.94
C ASP A 73 4.57 -17.12 -12.54
N GLY A 74 5.21 -18.05 -11.82
CA GLY A 74 6.48 -18.66 -12.22
C GLY A 74 7.71 -17.76 -12.04
N ARG A 75 7.57 -16.61 -11.38
CA ARG A 75 8.68 -15.69 -11.07
C ARG A 75 8.95 -15.66 -9.58
N GLN A 76 10.21 -15.74 -9.19
CA GLN A 76 10.60 -15.55 -7.79
C GLN A 76 10.29 -14.12 -7.34
N VAL A 77 9.74 -14.00 -6.13
CA VAL A 77 9.37 -12.72 -5.52
C VAL A 77 10.28 -12.45 -4.33
N PRO A 78 10.96 -11.30 -4.26
CA PRO A 78 11.76 -10.92 -3.09
C PRO A 78 10.84 -10.47 -1.93
N LEU A 79 10.00 -11.41 -1.46
CA LEU A 79 8.95 -11.17 -0.48
C LEU A 79 9.45 -11.42 0.94
N ARG A 80 9.20 -10.47 1.82
CA ARG A 80 9.23 -10.61 3.27
C ARG A 80 7.87 -10.24 3.83
N PHE A 81 7.37 -10.98 4.80
CA PHE A 81 6.12 -10.59 5.46
C PHE A 81 6.22 -10.71 6.98
N VAL A 82 5.41 -9.88 7.65
CA VAL A 82 5.24 -9.82 9.10
C VAL A 82 3.79 -10.20 9.41
N VAL A 83 3.61 -11.11 10.36
CA VAL A 83 2.28 -11.48 10.86
C VAL A 83 2.13 -10.88 12.25
N LYS A 84 1.32 -9.82 12.35
CA LYS A 84 1.11 -9.11 13.60
C LYS A 84 -0.19 -8.31 13.57
N SER A 85 -1.01 -8.48 14.60
CA SER A 85 -2.18 -7.64 14.82
C SER A 85 -1.76 -6.28 15.36
N THR A 86 -2.26 -5.21 14.77
CA THR A 86 -1.92 -3.83 15.13
C THR A 86 -3.18 -2.97 15.25
N PRO A 87 -3.19 -1.95 16.13
CA PRO A 87 -4.37 -1.12 16.35
C PRO A 87 -4.74 -0.23 15.16
N SER A 88 -3.80 0.10 14.27
CA SER A 88 -4.03 0.96 13.12
C SER A 88 -2.98 0.77 12.02
N SER A 89 -3.24 1.35 10.85
CA SER A 89 -2.27 1.37 9.73
C SER A 89 -0.94 2.03 10.10
N MET A 90 -0.96 3.05 10.96
CA MET A 90 0.25 3.70 11.46
C MET A 90 1.10 2.73 12.30
N HIS A 91 0.47 1.93 13.16
CA HIS A 91 1.18 0.90 13.93
C HIS A 91 1.71 -0.19 13.02
N SER A 92 0.96 -0.58 11.99
CA SER A 92 1.45 -1.53 10.97
C SER A 92 2.69 -0.99 10.25
N PHE A 93 2.67 0.28 9.87
CA PHE A 93 3.83 0.95 9.27
C PHE A 93 5.03 0.98 10.23
N TYR A 94 4.79 1.27 11.51
CA TYR A 94 5.84 1.26 12.53
C TYR A 94 6.52 -0.12 12.62
N GLU A 95 5.75 -1.22 12.58
CA GLU A 95 6.30 -2.59 12.56
C GLU A 95 7.13 -2.89 11.31
N LEU A 96 6.79 -2.31 10.16
CA LEU A 96 7.57 -2.46 8.92
C LEU A 96 8.80 -1.54 8.88
N SER A 97 8.80 -0.45 9.64
CA SER A 97 9.82 0.60 9.56
C SER A 97 11.27 0.12 9.73
N PRO A 98 11.60 -0.88 10.59
CA PRO A 98 12.97 -1.38 10.72
C PRO A 98 13.54 -1.94 9.41
N TYR A 99 12.70 -2.47 8.54
CA TYR A 99 13.09 -3.05 7.25
C TYR A 99 13.19 -2.01 6.13
N LEU A 100 12.65 -0.80 6.35
CA LEU A 100 12.55 0.28 5.35
C LEU A 100 13.63 1.35 5.52
N ARG A 101 14.33 1.42 6.65
CA ARG A 101 15.26 2.50 7.03
C ARG A 101 16.44 2.71 6.07
N THR A 102 16.82 1.70 5.32
CA THR A 102 18.08 1.72 4.54
C THR A 102 17.85 2.01 3.05
N SER A 103 16.63 2.26 2.63
CA SER A 103 16.30 2.43 1.21
C SER A 103 15.06 3.32 1.06
N SER A 104 14.95 4.01 -0.05
CA SER A 104 13.69 4.65 -0.46
C SER A 104 12.63 3.58 -0.65
N PHE A 105 11.39 3.89 -0.29
CA PHE A 105 10.29 2.93 -0.36
C PHE A 105 8.98 3.58 -0.79
N VAL A 106 8.10 2.77 -1.35
CA VAL A 106 6.69 3.10 -1.59
C VAL A 106 5.84 2.32 -0.61
N LEU A 107 4.89 2.97 0.04
CA LEU A 107 3.94 2.38 0.97
C LEU A 107 2.52 2.51 0.42
N THR A 108 1.74 1.43 0.49
CA THR A 108 0.31 1.44 0.17
C THR A 108 -0.47 0.50 1.07
N THR A 109 -1.78 0.69 1.15
CA THR A 109 -2.70 -0.30 1.72
C THR A 109 -3.09 -1.31 0.64
N VAL A 110 -3.50 -2.52 1.06
CA VAL A 110 -3.78 -3.63 0.13
C VAL A 110 -4.99 -3.39 -0.78
N ASP A 111 -5.90 -2.53 -0.36
CA ASP A 111 -7.15 -2.17 -1.05
C ASP A 111 -7.02 -0.96 -1.99
N THR A 112 -5.85 -0.35 -2.05
CA THR A 112 -5.63 0.75 -3.00
C THR A 112 -5.62 0.22 -4.43
N ILE A 113 -6.58 0.66 -5.24
CA ILE A 113 -6.72 0.29 -6.64
C ILE A 113 -6.36 1.48 -7.52
N PHE A 114 -5.40 1.28 -8.39
CA PHE A 114 -4.92 2.26 -9.35
C PHE A 114 -4.65 1.58 -10.70
N ARG A 115 -4.54 2.37 -11.77
CA ARG A 115 -4.08 1.85 -13.06
C ARG A 115 -2.56 1.66 -13.01
N GLU A 116 -2.06 0.57 -13.58
CA GLU A 116 -0.63 0.23 -13.55
C GLU A 116 0.23 1.34 -14.15
N ARG A 117 -0.24 1.95 -15.24
CA ARG A 117 0.45 3.10 -15.86
C ARG A 117 0.57 4.30 -14.91
N ASP A 118 -0.47 4.59 -14.12
CA ASP A 118 -0.44 5.72 -13.18
C ASP A 118 0.55 5.43 -12.05
N PHE A 119 0.68 4.17 -11.65
CA PHE A 119 1.68 3.75 -10.68
C PHE A 119 3.11 3.87 -11.21
N GLU A 120 3.37 3.51 -12.47
CA GLU A 120 4.67 3.71 -13.11
C GLU A 120 5.05 5.20 -13.11
N VAL A 121 4.12 6.08 -13.49
CA VAL A 121 4.32 7.53 -13.46
C VAL A 121 4.60 8.02 -12.04
N PHE A 122 3.87 7.50 -11.05
CA PHE A 122 4.10 7.83 -9.64
C PHE A 122 5.51 7.45 -9.19
N VAL A 123 6.00 6.25 -9.52
CA VAL A 123 7.35 5.78 -9.16
C VAL A 123 8.43 6.65 -9.82
N LEU A 124 8.25 7.04 -11.08
CA LEU A 124 9.15 7.96 -11.77
C LEU A 124 9.16 9.33 -11.10
N SER A 125 7.99 9.91 -10.84
CA SER A 125 7.87 11.21 -10.15
C SER A 125 8.48 11.17 -8.75
N PHE A 126 8.35 10.07 -8.03
CA PHE A 126 8.99 9.89 -6.73
C PHE A 126 10.52 9.88 -6.86
N THR A 127 11.05 9.17 -7.84
CA THR A 127 12.51 9.11 -8.08
C THR A 127 13.06 10.50 -8.41
N ASP A 128 12.37 11.27 -9.26
CA ASP A 128 12.75 12.63 -9.64
C ASP A 128 12.67 13.59 -8.44
N ALA A 129 11.61 13.45 -7.62
CA ALA A 129 11.45 14.26 -6.41
C ALA A 129 12.59 14.04 -5.41
N LEU A 130 13.00 12.79 -5.19
CA LEU A 130 14.15 12.47 -4.35
C LEU A 130 15.46 13.08 -4.90
N ALA A 131 15.66 13.00 -6.21
CA ALA A 131 16.85 13.58 -6.87
C ALA A 131 16.92 15.11 -6.74
N THR A 132 15.77 15.77 -6.55
CA THR A 132 15.66 17.23 -6.36
C THR A 132 15.57 17.65 -4.88
N GLY A 133 15.78 16.71 -3.93
CA GLY A 133 15.90 17.00 -2.51
C GLY A 133 14.55 17.02 -1.76
N ASN A 134 13.49 16.45 -2.32
CA ASN A 134 12.23 16.27 -1.61
C ASN A 134 12.28 14.99 -0.77
N ASP A 135 11.62 14.99 0.39
CA ASP A 135 11.61 13.85 1.32
C ASP A 135 10.64 12.75 0.90
N GLY A 136 9.63 13.06 0.09
CA GLY A 136 8.63 12.09 -0.36
C GLY A 136 7.59 12.67 -1.31
N VAL A 137 6.75 11.79 -1.85
CA VAL A 137 5.64 12.11 -2.73
C VAL A 137 4.40 11.35 -2.25
N MET A 138 3.24 11.97 -2.29
CA MET A 138 1.95 11.34 -1.98
C MET A 138 1.05 11.37 -3.22
N ALA A 139 0.45 10.23 -3.53
CA ALA A 139 -0.64 10.16 -4.48
C ALA A 139 -1.94 10.64 -3.81
N VAL A 140 -2.61 11.60 -4.41
CA VAL A 140 -3.88 12.16 -3.92
C VAL A 140 -4.95 12.12 -5.00
N THR A 141 -6.21 12.15 -4.61
CA THR A 141 -7.36 12.16 -5.52
C THR A 141 -8.39 13.19 -5.07
N SER A 142 -9.11 13.78 -6.00
CA SER A 142 -10.29 14.60 -5.70
C SER A 142 -11.56 13.78 -5.53
N PHE A 143 -11.51 12.49 -5.85
CA PHE A 143 -12.61 11.56 -5.64
C PHE A 143 -12.62 11.12 -4.18
N VAL A 144 -13.71 11.42 -3.48
CA VAL A 144 -13.90 11.10 -2.07
C VAL A 144 -15.08 10.14 -1.96
N ASP A 145 -14.80 8.88 -1.61
CA ASP A 145 -15.78 7.83 -1.35
C ASP A 145 -15.40 7.05 -0.07
N ASP A 146 -14.88 7.78 0.90
CA ASP A 146 -14.45 7.25 2.19
C ASP A 146 -15.26 7.92 3.31
N GLU A 147 -15.64 7.16 4.34
CA GLU A 147 -16.33 7.68 5.52
C GLU A 147 -15.46 8.64 6.34
N LYS A 148 -14.13 8.47 6.28
CA LYS A 148 -13.16 9.28 7.01
C LYS A 148 -11.97 9.63 6.11
N PRO A 149 -12.16 10.48 5.09
CA PRO A 149 -11.09 10.87 4.20
C PRO A 149 -10.08 11.76 4.93
N LEU A 150 -8.80 11.61 4.58
CA LEU A 150 -7.75 12.52 4.98
C LEU A 150 -7.59 13.60 3.90
N TYR A 151 -7.85 14.85 4.27
CA TYR A 151 -7.73 15.97 3.36
C TYR A 151 -6.31 16.53 3.34
N VAL A 152 -5.83 16.86 2.14
CA VAL A 152 -4.49 17.38 1.92
C VAL A 152 -4.56 18.83 1.44
N GLN A 153 -3.86 19.71 2.13
CA GLN A 153 -3.66 21.09 1.70
C GLN A 153 -2.37 21.20 0.90
N ILE A 154 -2.47 21.83 -0.26
CA ILE A 154 -1.34 22.15 -1.12
C ILE A 154 -1.13 23.67 -1.12
N THR A 155 0.06 24.09 -0.74
CA THR A 155 0.48 25.48 -0.83
C THR A 155 1.68 25.53 -1.78
N ASN A 156 1.69 26.50 -2.70
CA ASN A 156 2.76 26.54 -3.70
C ASN A 156 2.90 25.21 -4.47
N PRO A 157 1.90 24.81 -5.28
CA PRO A 157 1.91 23.50 -5.93
C PRO A 157 3.29 23.16 -6.53
N PRO A 158 3.79 21.93 -6.27
CA PRO A 158 3.06 20.74 -5.79
C PRO A 158 3.27 20.39 -4.29
N TYR A 159 3.66 21.32 -3.43
CA TYR A 159 4.08 21.02 -2.06
C TYR A 159 2.90 20.89 -1.08
N ILE A 160 2.91 19.80 -0.29
CA ILE A 160 1.95 19.56 0.79
C ILE A 160 2.32 20.44 1.98
N SER A 161 1.35 21.16 2.52
CA SER A 161 1.50 22.05 3.68
C SER A 161 0.72 21.60 4.91
N GLY A 162 -0.20 20.65 4.78
CA GLY A 162 -0.96 20.14 5.91
C GLY A 162 -1.87 18.96 5.59
N PHE A 163 -2.27 18.27 6.67
CA PHE A 163 -3.24 17.17 6.65
C PHE A 163 -4.36 17.50 7.64
N TYR A 164 -5.61 17.20 7.26
CA TYR A 164 -6.79 17.55 8.03
C TYR A 164 -7.83 16.42 7.99
N ASP A 165 -8.48 16.16 9.11
CA ASP A 165 -9.59 15.19 9.23
C ASP A 165 -10.92 15.76 8.72
N GLU A 166 -11.02 17.08 8.56
CA GLU A 166 -12.20 17.76 8.04
C GLU A 166 -11.84 18.63 6.83
N LYS A 167 -12.76 18.70 5.86
CA LYS A 167 -12.57 19.51 4.66
C LYS A 167 -12.55 21.00 5.01
N ALA A 168 -11.37 21.60 5.03
CA ALA A 168 -11.22 23.04 5.10
C ALA A 168 -11.34 23.67 3.70
N SER A 169 -11.75 24.93 3.64
CA SER A 169 -11.87 25.68 2.36
C SER A 169 -10.56 25.80 1.60
N SER A 170 -9.43 25.56 2.27
CA SER A 170 -8.07 25.58 1.71
C SER A 170 -7.58 24.19 1.22
N CYS A 171 -8.34 23.12 1.47
CA CYS A 171 -7.98 21.77 0.99
C CYS A 171 -8.43 21.59 -0.46
N GLN A 172 -7.51 21.12 -1.30
CA GLN A 172 -7.79 20.83 -2.71
C GLN A 172 -8.05 19.35 -2.96
N TYR A 173 -7.54 18.47 -2.08
CA TYR A 173 -7.63 17.01 -2.15
C TYR A 173 -7.92 16.43 -0.79
#